data_bebcf90fdc73dbf35ddb5be1dfea6f9b
#
_entry.id   bebcf90fdc73dbf35ddb5be1dfea6f9b
#
_cell.length_a   1.000
_cell.length_b   1.000
_cell.length_c   1.000
_cell.angle_alpha   90.00
_cell.angle_beta   90.00
_cell.angle_gamma   90.00
#
_symmetry.space_group_name_H-M   'P 1'
#
loop_
_entity.id
_entity.type
_entity.pdbx_description
1 polymer ?
#
loop_
_entity_poly.entity_id
_entity_poly.type
_entity_poly.pdbx_seq_one_letter_code
_entity_poly.pdbx_strand_id
1 'polypeptide(L)'
;MIPYTGHPLIDVGLATLAAFHDKPDPSTLTEKELDQVADFLETHYLQEPMTSFLTVAFPNSGFTQPAFAKNPKKRKTYAEKVLRAYKASVPTLSTKCVFTGLPAVGIALDVKDELTPGRAYRQHIPLVTGEDVINFMPYGDSGLPISGIALLALQALPLGCAKISGKLLAVHSNDPEVMYECARWFLDYNRKGLITARMALQSGGKAKMPEFPRK
;
A
#
# COMPACT_ATOMS: atom_id res chain seq x y z
N MET A 1 4.46 -17.18 -1.73
CA MET A 1 3.87 -15.92 -2.20
C MET A 1 2.74 -16.23 -3.18
N ILE A 2 2.07 -15.25 -3.77
CA ILE A 2 0.94 -15.46 -4.69
C ILE A 2 1.28 -14.94 -6.10
N PRO A 3 0.73 -15.58 -7.15
CA PRO A 3 0.78 -15.05 -8.51
C PRO A 3 -0.12 -13.80 -8.63
N TYR A 4 -0.11 -13.16 -9.79
CA TYR A 4 -1.08 -12.12 -10.11
C TYR A 4 -2.51 -12.64 -10.04
N THR A 5 -3.42 -11.77 -9.60
CA THR A 5 -4.79 -12.15 -9.22
C THR A 5 -5.84 -11.78 -10.28
N GLY A 6 -5.49 -10.92 -11.23
CA GLY A 6 -6.41 -10.28 -12.18
C GLY A 6 -7.05 -9.00 -11.63
N HIS A 7 -6.80 -8.64 -10.36
CA HIS A 7 -7.34 -7.41 -9.77
C HIS A 7 -6.34 -6.25 -9.92
N PRO A 8 -6.66 -5.17 -10.66
CA PRO A 8 -5.70 -4.12 -11.02
C PRO A 8 -4.92 -3.52 -9.86
N LEU A 9 -5.58 -3.19 -8.76
CA LEU A 9 -4.91 -2.57 -7.61
C LEU A 9 -3.95 -3.54 -6.89
N ILE A 10 -4.32 -4.82 -6.82
CA ILE A 10 -3.46 -5.84 -6.19
C ILE A 10 -2.29 -6.15 -7.10
N ASP A 11 -2.53 -6.36 -8.37
CA ASP A 11 -1.51 -6.82 -9.31
C ASP A 11 -0.44 -5.75 -9.57
N VAL A 12 -0.83 -4.48 -9.72
CA VAL A 12 0.15 -3.38 -9.79
C VAL A 12 0.92 -3.25 -8.46
N GLY A 13 0.26 -3.47 -7.33
CA GLY A 13 0.92 -3.54 -6.03
C GLY A 13 1.92 -4.69 -5.93
N LEU A 14 1.55 -5.90 -6.37
CA LEU A 14 2.43 -7.07 -6.42
C LEU A 14 3.62 -6.84 -7.37
N ALA A 15 3.37 -6.26 -8.56
CA ALA A 15 4.43 -5.88 -9.49
C ALA A 15 5.39 -4.86 -8.86
N THR A 16 4.87 -3.94 -8.06
CA THR A 16 5.69 -2.98 -7.31
C THR A 16 6.57 -3.67 -6.26
N LEU A 17 6.00 -4.61 -5.47
CA LEU A 17 6.78 -5.42 -4.53
C LEU A 17 7.89 -6.20 -5.22
N ALA A 18 7.58 -6.80 -6.37
CA ALA A 18 8.52 -7.55 -7.19
C ALA A 18 9.65 -6.65 -7.75
N ALA A 19 9.28 -5.45 -8.21
CA ALA A 19 10.22 -4.47 -8.74
C ALA A 19 11.23 -3.94 -7.70
N PHE A 20 10.90 -3.95 -6.41
CA PHE A 20 11.86 -3.61 -5.35
C PHE A 20 13.08 -4.53 -5.33
N HIS A 21 12.96 -5.74 -5.85
CA HIS A 21 13.97 -6.81 -5.82
C HIS A 21 14.38 -7.31 -7.22
N ASP A 22 14.03 -6.57 -8.27
CA ASP A 22 14.32 -6.94 -9.65
C ASP A 22 13.83 -8.36 -10.02
N LYS A 23 12.67 -8.76 -9.50
CA LYS A 23 12.04 -10.05 -9.73
C LYS A 23 10.73 -9.88 -10.51
N PRO A 24 10.63 -10.32 -11.78
CA PRO A 24 9.39 -10.16 -12.56
C PRO A 24 8.19 -10.94 -12.02
N ASP A 25 8.43 -12.07 -11.34
CA ASP A 25 7.39 -12.92 -10.76
C ASP A 25 7.24 -12.67 -9.26
N PRO A 26 6.13 -12.04 -8.80
CA PRO A 26 5.89 -11.77 -7.39
C PRO A 26 5.75 -13.05 -6.54
N SER A 27 5.45 -14.21 -7.15
CA SER A 27 5.35 -15.48 -6.43
C SER A 27 6.68 -15.97 -5.87
N THR A 28 7.80 -15.47 -6.39
CA THR A 28 9.17 -15.83 -5.97
C THR A 28 9.69 -14.99 -4.81
N LEU A 29 8.95 -13.97 -4.38
CA LEU A 29 9.36 -13.13 -3.25
C LEU A 29 9.36 -13.91 -1.94
N THR A 30 10.39 -13.72 -1.14
CA THR A 30 10.54 -14.28 0.20
C THR A 30 9.98 -13.33 1.27
N GLU A 31 9.71 -13.85 2.47
CA GLU A 31 9.27 -13.01 3.61
C GLU A 31 10.33 -11.94 3.94
N LYS A 32 11.62 -12.27 3.85
CA LYS A 32 12.71 -11.32 4.08
C LYS A 32 12.68 -10.15 3.09
N GLU A 33 12.38 -10.42 1.83
CA GLU A 33 12.25 -9.37 0.81
C GLU A 33 11.03 -8.49 1.06
N LEU A 34 9.93 -9.08 1.51
CA LEU A 34 8.76 -8.30 1.94
C LEU A 34 9.09 -7.42 3.16
N ASP A 35 9.87 -7.94 4.11
CA ASP A 35 10.33 -7.16 5.27
C ASP A 35 11.11 -5.93 4.81
N GLN A 36 12.00 -6.07 3.82
CA GLN A 36 12.76 -4.94 3.27
C GLN A 36 11.84 -3.89 2.63
N VAL A 37 10.80 -4.31 1.92
CA VAL A 37 9.82 -3.36 1.38
C VAL A 37 9.04 -2.70 2.52
N ALA A 38 8.55 -3.47 3.49
CA ALA A 38 7.81 -2.93 4.63
C ALA A 38 8.65 -1.92 5.44
N ASP A 39 9.94 -2.19 5.63
CA ASP A 39 10.90 -1.28 6.27
C ASP A 39 11.05 0.02 5.47
N PHE A 40 11.15 -0.08 4.14
CA PHE A 40 11.20 1.09 3.27
C PHE A 40 9.91 1.92 3.40
N LEU A 41 8.74 1.29 3.30
CA LEU A 41 7.46 1.97 3.42
C LEU A 41 7.31 2.62 4.81
N GLU A 42 7.60 1.90 5.89
CA GLU A 42 7.53 2.44 7.25
C GLU A 42 8.43 3.66 7.41
N THR A 43 9.69 3.58 6.95
CA THR A 43 10.66 4.69 7.04
C THR A 43 10.20 5.93 6.27
N HIS A 44 9.55 5.74 5.13
CA HIS A 44 9.27 6.85 4.22
C HIS A 44 7.84 7.39 4.33
N TYR A 45 6.84 6.54 4.58
CA TYR A 45 5.43 6.94 4.65
C TYR A 45 5.09 7.77 5.90
N LEU A 46 5.93 7.69 6.92
CA LEU A 46 5.74 8.44 8.16
C LEU A 46 6.21 9.91 8.09
N GLN A 47 6.79 10.36 6.98
CA GLN A 47 7.37 11.69 6.83
C GLN A 47 7.20 12.28 5.44
N GLU A 48 7.34 13.61 5.34
CA GLU A 48 7.33 14.28 4.06
C GLU A 48 8.55 13.91 3.18
N PRO A 49 8.42 13.91 1.87
CA PRO A 49 7.25 14.32 1.06
C PRO A 49 6.23 13.22 0.83
N MET A 50 6.45 12.02 1.41
CA MET A 50 5.60 10.87 1.14
C MET A 50 4.20 11.02 1.73
N THR A 51 4.04 11.67 2.87
CA THR A 51 2.70 11.93 3.46
C THR A 51 1.79 12.66 2.46
N SER A 52 2.31 13.75 1.85
CA SER A 52 1.56 14.50 0.83
C SER A 52 1.33 13.70 -0.47
N PHE A 53 2.29 12.86 -0.87
CA PHE A 53 2.14 11.99 -2.02
C PHE A 53 1.04 10.94 -1.81
N LEU A 54 1.03 10.31 -0.64
CA LEU A 54 0.06 9.27 -0.30
C LEU A 54 -1.37 9.80 -0.19
N THR A 55 -1.58 11.08 0.10
CA THR A 55 -2.92 11.67 0.16
C THR A 55 -3.69 11.51 -1.16
N VAL A 56 -2.98 11.37 -2.29
CA VAL A 56 -3.60 11.12 -3.59
C VAL A 56 -4.25 9.73 -3.68
N ALA A 57 -3.62 8.71 -3.07
CA ALA A 57 -4.12 7.33 -3.09
C ALA A 57 -4.98 7.00 -1.86
N PHE A 58 -4.55 7.45 -0.69
CA PHE A 58 -5.10 7.07 0.61
C PHE A 58 -5.42 8.30 1.48
N PRO A 59 -6.39 9.14 1.11
CA PRO A 59 -6.70 10.37 1.84
C PRO A 59 -7.18 10.10 3.28
N ASN A 60 -7.68 8.89 3.57
CA ASN A 60 -8.20 8.49 4.87
C ASN A 60 -7.23 7.61 5.68
N SER A 61 -6.03 7.35 5.17
CA SER A 61 -5.05 6.47 5.83
C SER A 61 -4.47 7.10 7.11
N GLY A 62 -4.07 6.25 8.06
CA GLY A 62 -3.29 6.68 9.22
C GLY A 62 -1.93 7.32 8.84
N PHE A 63 -1.43 7.12 7.62
CA PHE A 63 -0.24 7.81 7.11
C PHE A 63 -0.50 9.27 6.75
N THR A 64 -1.73 9.62 6.37
CA THR A 64 -2.09 10.93 5.82
C THR A 64 -2.95 11.78 6.75
N GLN A 65 -3.65 11.16 7.71
CA GLN A 65 -4.56 11.86 8.60
C GLN A 65 -3.83 12.73 9.63
N PRO A 66 -4.21 14.02 9.80
CA PRO A 66 -3.58 14.93 10.76
C PRO A 66 -3.62 14.44 12.22
N ALA A 67 -4.66 13.70 12.60
CA ALA A 67 -4.78 13.12 13.93
C ALA A 67 -3.68 12.09 14.25
N PHE A 68 -3.17 11.40 13.22
CA PHE A 68 -2.04 10.49 13.36
C PHE A 68 -0.70 11.25 13.32
N ALA A 69 -0.58 12.30 12.51
CA ALA A 69 0.63 13.11 12.42
C ALA A 69 1.02 13.74 13.76
N LYS A 70 0.03 14.12 14.58
CA LYS A 70 0.24 14.67 15.93
C LYS A 70 0.63 13.63 16.98
N ASN A 71 0.57 12.33 16.69
CA ASN A 71 0.88 11.25 17.62
C ASN A 71 1.77 10.20 16.94
N PRO A 72 3.11 10.34 17.00
CA PRO A 72 4.06 9.44 16.36
C PRO A 72 3.91 7.98 16.79
N LYS A 73 3.61 7.72 18.07
CA LYS A 73 3.39 6.35 18.58
C LYS A 73 2.18 5.70 17.93
N LYS A 74 1.06 6.42 17.86
CA LYS A 74 -0.16 5.96 17.21
C LYS A 74 0.09 5.65 15.72
N ARG A 75 0.84 6.52 15.06
CA ARG A 75 1.19 6.39 13.64
C ARG A 75 2.08 5.17 13.38
N LYS A 76 3.06 4.92 14.25
CA LYS A 76 3.92 3.74 14.19
C LYS A 76 3.13 2.44 14.39
N THR A 77 2.26 2.38 15.40
CA THR A 77 1.39 1.21 15.64
C THR A 77 0.49 0.91 14.42
N TYR A 78 -0.06 1.96 13.78
CA TYR A 78 -0.81 1.80 12.55
C TYR A 78 0.06 1.21 11.41
N ALA A 79 1.27 1.75 11.24
CA ALA A 79 2.20 1.26 10.23
C ALA A 79 2.55 -0.22 10.44
N GLU A 80 2.85 -0.64 11.66
CA GLU A 80 3.13 -2.04 11.99
C GLU A 80 1.97 -2.96 11.61
N LYS A 81 0.74 -2.63 12.02
CA LYS A 81 -0.45 -3.43 11.71
C LYS A 81 -0.73 -3.53 10.22
N VAL A 82 -0.57 -2.43 9.47
CA VAL A 82 -0.93 -2.37 8.06
C VAL A 82 0.19 -2.92 7.16
N LEU A 83 1.45 -2.63 7.48
CA LEU A 83 2.57 -3.02 6.62
C LEU A 83 3.11 -4.42 6.93
N ARG A 84 2.81 -5.00 8.11
CA ARG A 84 3.39 -6.29 8.52
C ARG A 84 2.37 -7.40 8.76
N ALA A 85 1.12 -7.17 8.34
CA ALA A 85 0.05 -8.15 8.47
C ALA A 85 0.28 -9.46 7.68
N TYR A 86 1.26 -9.49 6.76
CA TYR A 86 1.63 -10.67 5.97
C TYR A 86 2.51 -11.67 6.73
N LYS A 87 3.07 -11.30 7.88
CA LYS A 87 3.99 -12.15 8.63
C LYS A 87 3.31 -13.43 9.10
N ALA A 88 4.05 -14.54 9.05
CA ALA A 88 3.58 -15.85 9.51
C ALA A 88 3.17 -15.85 10.99
N SER A 89 3.70 -14.92 11.80
CA SER A 89 3.34 -14.75 13.21
C SER A 89 1.97 -14.07 13.42
N VAL A 90 1.39 -13.46 12.39
CA VAL A 90 0.06 -12.82 12.47
C VAL A 90 -1.01 -13.90 12.29
N PRO A 91 -1.97 -14.03 13.23
CA PRO A 91 -3.04 -15.00 13.10
C PRO A 91 -3.89 -14.75 11.85
N THR A 92 -4.53 -15.81 11.36
CA THR A 92 -5.43 -15.73 10.20
C THR A 92 -6.81 -16.27 10.55
N LEU A 93 -7.82 -15.84 9.81
CA LEU A 93 -9.22 -16.28 9.93
C LEU A 93 -9.54 -17.31 8.83
N SER A 94 -10.61 -18.08 9.03
CA SER A 94 -11.15 -18.96 7.99
C SER A 94 -11.77 -18.20 6.81
N THR A 95 -12.22 -16.96 7.06
CA THR A 95 -12.74 -16.05 6.03
C THR A 95 -11.67 -15.77 4.97
N LYS A 96 -12.08 -15.81 3.70
CA LYS A 96 -11.16 -15.62 2.57
C LYS A 96 -11.07 -14.16 2.15
N CYS A 97 -9.85 -13.72 1.85
CA CYS A 97 -9.59 -12.43 1.23
C CYS A 97 -10.29 -12.33 -0.13
N VAL A 98 -11.02 -11.25 -0.36
CA VAL A 98 -11.78 -11.02 -1.60
C VAL A 98 -10.89 -10.88 -2.83
N PHE A 99 -9.62 -10.52 -2.65
CA PHE A 99 -8.67 -10.28 -3.74
C PHE A 99 -7.82 -11.51 -4.09
N THR A 100 -7.45 -12.30 -3.12
CA THR A 100 -6.43 -13.35 -3.27
C THR A 100 -6.93 -14.76 -2.97
N GLY A 101 -8.10 -14.89 -2.36
CA GLY A 101 -8.61 -16.18 -1.88
C GLY A 101 -7.81 -16.77 -0.69
N LEU A 102 -6.73 -16.12 -0.25
CA LEU A 102 -5.99 -16.52 0.96
C LEU A 102 -6.80 -16.22 2.23
N PRO A 103 -6.48 -16.84 3.38
CA PRO A 103 -7.06 -16.48 4.66
C PRO A 103 -6.90 -14.98 4.96
N ALA A 104 -7.96 -14.35 5.48
CA ALA A 104 -7.90 -12.98 5.96
C ALA A 104 -7.05 -12.90 7.24
N VAL A 105 -6.46 -11.72 7.51
CA VAL A 105 -5.68 -11.51 8.74
C VAL A 105 -6.57 -11.62 9.99
N GLY A 106 -6.04 -12.15 11.08
CA GLY A 106 -6.79 -12.36 12.33
C GLY A 106 -6.70 -11.21 13.33
N ILE A 107 -6.28 -10.01 12.86
CA ILE A 107 -6.16 -8.82 13.71
C ILE A 107 -7.03 -7.68 13.21
N ALA A 108 -7.41 -6.78 14.11
CA ALA A 108 -7.99 -5.48 13.75
C ALA A 108 -6.90 -4.57 13.18
N LEU A 109 -7.20 -3.89 12.07
CA LEU A 109 -6.23 -3.05 11.35
C LEU A 109 -6.18 -1.60 11.82
N ASP A 110 -6.91 -1.27 12.87
CA ASP A 110 -6.85 0.03 13.54
C ASP A 110 -5.97 -0.01 14.80
N VAL A 111 -5.66 1.17 15.33
CA VAL A 111 -4.74 1.32 16.47
C VAL A 111 -5.36 0.87 17.80
N LYS A 112 -6.69 0.90 17.89
CA LYS A 112 -7.42 0.63 19.13
C LYS A 112 -8.03 -0.77 19.23
N ASP A 113 -7.90 -1.57 18.19
CA ASP A 113 -8.54 -2.88 18.05
C ASP A 113 -10.09 -2.81 18.10
N GLU A 114 -10.66 -1.71 17.61
CA GLU A 114 -12.10 -1.47 17.58
C GLU A 114 -12.76 -2.00 16.29
N LEU A 115 -11.99 -2.10 15.20
CA LEU A 115 -12.50 -2.64 13.93
C LEU A 115 -12.60 -4.16 13.94
N THR A 116 -13.51 -4.69 13.14
CA THR A 116 -13.64 -6.13 12.96
C THR A 116 -12.33 -6.74 12.45
N PRO A 117 -11.76 -7.74 13.12
CA PRO A 117 -10.56 -8.42 12.65
C PRO A 117 -10.71 -8.95 11.22
N GLY A 118 -9.63 -8.84 10.46
CA GLY A 118 -9.58 -9.34 9.08
C GLY A 118 -10.24 -8.45 8.05
N ARG A 119 -10.79 -7.32 8.43
CA ARG A 119 -11.52 -6.42 7.55
C ARG A 119 -10.72 -5.14 7.24
N ALA A 120 -10.62 -4.79 5.97
CA ALA A 120 -10.07 -3.54 5.50
C ALA A 120 -11.19 -2.56 5.13
N TYR A 121 -10.96 -1.29 5.46
CA TYR A 121 -11.90 -0.19 5.26
C TYR A 121 -11.25 0.93 4.44
N ARG A 122 -11.94 2.06 4.24
CA ARG A 122 -11.46 3.21 3.45
C ARG A 122 -10.08 3.75 3.86
N GLN A 123 -9.66 3.53 5.10
CA GLN A 123 -8.31 3.93 5.55
C GLN A 123 -7.21 2.97 5.07
N HIS A 124 -7.56 1.79 4.58
CA HIS A 124 -6.63 0.76 4.16
C HIS A 124 -6.62 0.54 2.65
N ILE A 125 -7.78 0.75 2.01
CA ILE A 125 -7.99 0.50 0.59
C ILE A 125 -8.61 1.74 -0.05
N PRO A 126 -8.12 2.20 -1.22
CA PRO A 126 -8.75 3.29 -1.95
C PRO A 126 -10.17 2.89 -2.40
N LEU A 127 -11.07 3.87 -2.47
CA LEU A 127 -12.46 3.71 -2.94
C LEU A 127 -13.38 2.84 -2.06
N VAL A 128 -12.94 2.39 -0.89
CA VAL A 128 -13.79 1.66 0.06
C VAL A 128 -14.47 2.64 1.01
N THR A 129 -15.74 2.38 1.34
CA THR A 129 -16.54 3.17 2.27
C THR A 129 -16.12 2.96 3.73
N GLY A 130 -16.69 3.74 4.66
CA GLY A 130 -16.42 3.61 6.09
C GLY A 130 -16.97 2.31 6.70
N GLU A 131 -16.66 2.07 7.98
CA GLU A 131 -17.09 0.88 8.71
C GLU A 131 -18.61 0.77 8.91
N ASP A 132 -19.30 1.88 8.90
CA ASP A 132 -20.75 2.00 9.08
C ASP A 132 -21.56 1.89 7.79
N VAL A 133 -20.89 1.68 6.65
CA VAL A 133 -21.53 1.60 5.32
C VAL A 133 -21.28 0.22 4.71
N ILE A 134 -22.33 -0.36 4.13
CA ILE A 134 -22.27 -1.62 3.41
C ILE A 134 -21.41 -1.46 2.16
N ASN A 135 -20.42 -2.35 1.98
CA ASN A 135 -19.48 -2.34 0.85
C ASN A 135 -19.89 -3.34 -0.25
N PHE A 136 -21.18 -3.49 -0.51
CA PHE A 136 -21.72 -4.42 -1.52
C PHE A 136 -21.31 -5.89 -1.30
N MET A 137 -20.92 -6.25 -0.09
CA MET A 137 -20.62 -7.63 0.27
C MET A 137 -21.91 -8.43 0.55
N PRO A 138 -21.93 -9.74 0.24
CA PRO A 138 -23.00 -10.61 0.69
C PRO A 138 -23.20 -10.47 2.21
N TYR A 139 -24.45 -10.52 2.64
CA TYR A 139 -24.85 -10.43 4.06
C TYR A 139 -24.69 -9.05 4.72
N GLY A 140 -24.37 -8.00 3.96
CA GLY A 140 -24.30 -6.63 4.49
C GLY A 140 -23.15 -6.35 5.45
N ASP A 141 -22.11 -7.19 5.48
CA ASP A 141 -20.92 -6.98 6.31
C ASP A 141 -20.15 -5.75 5.89
N SER A 142 -19.80 -4.89 6.84
CA SER A 142 -18.93 -3.74 6.57
C SER A 142 -17.46 -4.15 6.45
N GLY A 143 -16.71 -3.42 5.61
CA GLY A 143 -15.31 -3.73 5.29
C GLY A 143 -15.13 -4.94 4.38
N LEU A 144 -13.94 -5.10 3.83
CA LEU A 144 -13.59 -6.19 2.93
C LEU A 144 -12.62 -7.16 3.60
N PRO A 145 -12.89 -8.48 3.62
CA PRO A 145 -11.92 -9.45 4.09
C PRO A 145 -10.61 -9.35 3.30
N ILE A 146 -9.48 -9.21 4.01
CA ILE A 146 -8.18 -8.96 3.39
C ILE A 146 -7.08 -9.85 3.96
N SER A 147 -6.22 -10.38 3.08
CA SER A 147 -4.98 -11.06 3.48
C SER A 147 -3.85 -10.06 3.68
N GLY A 148 -2.88 -10.40 4.50
CA GLY A 148 -1.75 -9.51 4.79
C GLY A 148 -0.93 -9.16 3.55
N ILE A 149 -0.77 -10.10 2.60
CA ILE A 149 -0.04 -9.83 1.36
C ILE A 149 -0.81 -8.88 0.44
N ALA A 150 -2.13 -9.02 0.33
CA ALA A 150 -2.94 -8.07 -0.42
C ALA A 150 -2.86 -6.66 0.18
N LEU A 151 -2.87 -6.57 1.50
CA LEU A 151 -2.73 -5.30 2.20
C LEU A 151 -1.37 -4.64 1.93
N LEU A 152 -0.26 -5.39 2.03
CA LEU A 152 1.06 -4.85 1.71
C LEU A 152 1.18 -4.43 0.24
N ALA A 153 0.63 -5.22 -0.69
CA ALA A 153 0.60 -4.88 -2.11
C ALA A 153 -0.13 -3.55 -2.35
N LEU A 154 -1.31 -3.36 -1.73
CA LEU A 154 -2.04 -2.09 -1.80
C LEU A 154 -1.23 -0.92 -1.24
N GLN A 155 -0.48 -1.11 -0.15
CA GLN A 155 0.34 -0.04 0.40
C GLN A 155 1.57 0.27 -0.48
N ALA A 156 2.09 -0.69 -1.23
CA ALA A 156 3.19 -0.48 -2.18
C ALA A 156 2.71 0.15 -3.51
N LEU A 157 1.45 -0.07 -3.90
CA LEU A 157 0.85 0.38 -5.15
C LEU A 157 1.20 1.84 -5.56
N PRO A 158 1.13 2.86 -4.68
CA PRO A 158 1.40 4.24 -5.09
C PRO A 158 2.79 4.45 -5.65
N LEU A 159 3.79 3.68 -5.19
CA LEU A 159 5.16 3.76 -5.67
C LEU A 159 5.34 3.17 -7.08
N GLY A 160 4.52 2.19 -7.46
CA GLY A 160 4.46 1.62 -8.80
C GLY A 160 3.54 2.37 -9.76
N CYS A 161 3.11 3.57 -9.41
CA CYS A 161 2.25 4.43 -10.22
C CYS A 161 2.98 5.73 -10.62
N ALA A 162 2.65 6.26 -11.80
CA ALA A 162 3.07 7.60 -12.19
C ALA A 162 2.14 8.65 -11.59
N LYS A 163 2.69 9.70 -10.97
CA LYS A 163 1.90 10.85 -10.54
C LYS A 163 1.79 11.86 -11.67
N ILE A 164 0.57 12.10 -12.17
CA ILE A 164 0.28 12.99 -13.28
C ILE A 164 -0.89 13.90 -12.92
N SER A 165 -0.66 15.21 -12.92
CA SER A 165 -1.70 16.22 -12.59
C SER A 165 -2.42 15.96 -11.26
N GLY A 166 -1.65 15.58 -10.24
CA GLY A 166 -2.21 15.29 -8.92
C GLY A 166 -3.01 13.99 -8.82
N LYS A 167 -2.95 13.11 -9.83
CA LYS A 167 -3.57 11.79 -9.85
C LYS A 167 -2.51 10.70 -10.00
N LEU A 168 -2.84 9.48 -9.62
CA LEU A 168 -1.99 8.31 -9.87
C LEU A 168 -2.49 7.57 -11.10
N LEU A 169 -1.57 7.31 -12.02
CA LEU A 169 -1.75 6.42 -13.17
C LEU A 169 -1.12 5.07 -12.83
N ALA A 170 -1.95 4.04 -12.71
CA ALA A 170 -1.55 2.65 -12.64
C ALA A 170 -1.65 2.02 -14.04
N VAL A 171 -0.70 1.18 -14.40
CA VAL A 171 -0.75 0.37 -15.63
C VAL A 171 -1.02 -1.07 -15.25
N HIS A 172 -2.17 -1.59 -15.65
CA HIS A 172 -2.53 -2.99 -15.50
C HIS A 172 -2.62 -3.65 -16.86
N SER A 173 -2.09 -4.85 -16.98
CA SER A 173 -2.06 -5.63 -18.23
C SER A 173 -2.26 -7.11 -17.95
N ASN A 174 -2.82 -7.84 -18.92
CA ASN A 174 -2.81 -9.31 -18.92
C ASN A 174 -1.42 -9.89 -19.22
N ASP A 175 -0.51 -9.05 -19.70
CA ASP A 175 0.90 -9.39 -19.87
C ASP A 175 1.66 -9.00 -18.59
N PRO A 176 2.15 -9.98 -17.80
CA PRO A 176 2.88 -9.72 -16.56
C PRO A 176 4.15 -8.91 -16.76
N GLU A 177 4.83 -9.07 -17.91
CA GLU A 177 6.08 -8.35 -18.21
C GLU A 177 5.82 -6.87 -18.40
N VAL A 178 4.79 -6.50 -19.16
CA VAL A 178 4.37 -5.10 -19.37
C VAL A 178 4.03 -4.45 -18.03
N MET A 179 3.28 -5.14 -17.18
CA MET A 179 2.88 -4.63 -15.88
C MET A 179 4.09 -4.44 -14.95
N TYR A 180 4.98 -5.43 -14.91
CA TYR A 180 6.20 -5.37 -14.11
C TYR A 180 7.12 -4.23 -14.56
N GLU A 181 7.39 -4.09 -15.87
CA GLU A 181 8.27 -3.04 -16.38
C GLU A 181 7.71 -1.64 -16.13
N CYS A 182 6.40 -1.45 -16.26
CA CYS A 182 5.78 -0.17 -15.91
C CYS A 182 5.91 0.14 -14.42
N ALA A 183 5.62 -0.84 -13.55
CA ALA A 183 5.75 -0.68 -12.11
C ALA A 183 7.21 -0.39 -11.69
N ARG A 184 8.18 -1.09 -12.28
CA ARG A 184 9.62 -0.89 -12.08
C ARG A 184 10.05 0.52 -12.49
N TRP A 185 9.65 0.98 -13.66
CA TRP A 185 9.97 2.31 -14.15
C TRP A 185 9.41 3.42 -13.25
N PHE A 186 8.14 3.29 -12.83
CA PHE A 186 7.52 4.25 -11.93
C PHE A 186 8.12 4.21 -10.53
N LEU A 187 8.45 3.03 -10.01
CA LEU A 187 9.14 2.87 -8.73
C LEU A 187 10.49 3.59 -8.74
N ASP A 188 11.30 3.37 -9.77
CA ASP A 188 12.60 4.03 -9.91
C ASP A 188 12.47 5.55 -10.00
N TYR A 189 11.50 6.03 -10.77
CA TYR A 189 11.21 7.46 -10.86
C TYR A 189 10.81 8.05 -9.51
N ASN A 190 9.89 7.39 -8.79
CA ASN A 190 9.42 7.83 -7.49
C ASN A 190 10.53 7.78 -6.43
N ARG A 191 11.40 6.76 -6.43
CA ARG A 191 12.55 6.67 -5.51
C ARG A 191 13.56 7.79 -5.75
N LYS A 192 13.90 8.09 -7.00
CA LYS A 192 14.76 9.23 -7.36
C LYS A 192 14.12 10.57 -6.95
N GLY A 193 12.82 10.71 -7.21
CA GLY A 193 12.05 11.88 -6.79
C GLY A 193 12.03 12.09 -5.27
N LEU A 194 11.92 11.00 -4.51
CA LEU A 194 11.98 11.04 -3.05
C LEU A 194 13.34 11.53 -2.53
N ILE A 195 14.43 11.03 -3.11
CA ILE A 195 15.79 11.47 -2.75
C ILE A 195 15.95 12.98 -3.03
N THR A 196 15.61 13.42 -4.23
CA THR A 196 15.68 14.83 -4.63
C THR A 196 14.84 15.74 -3.72
N ALA A 197 13.61 15.33 -3.42
CA ALA A 197 12.73 16.10 -2.56
C ALA A 197 13.23 16.19 -1.11
N ARG A 198 13.90 15.15 -0.59
CA ARG A 198 14.54 15.18 0.73
C ARG A 198 15.76 16.09 0.78
N MET A 199 16.58 16.07 -0.26
CA MET A 199 17.71 17.02 -0.37
C MET A 199 17.21 18.47 -0.39
N ALA A 200 16.13 18.75 -1.10
CA ALA A 200 15.49 20.06 -1.09
C ALA A 200 14.99 20.48 0.30
N LEU A 201 14.42 19.57 1.08
CA LEU A 201 14.02 19.83 2.48
C LEU A 201 15.22 20.21 3.36
N GLN A 202 16.32 19.48 3.24
CA GLN A 202 17.54 19.75 4.03
C GLN A 202 18.15 21.11 3.72
N SER A 203 17.97 21.61 2.48
CA SER A 203 18.41 22.96 2.07
C SER A 203 17.36 24.08 2.34
N GLY A 204 16.30 23.79 3.12
CA GLY A 204 15.26 24.78 3.48
C GLY A 204 14.22 25.04 2.40
N GLY A 205 14.20 24.22 1.34
CA GLY A 205 13.21 24.29 0.27
C GLY A 205 11.92 23.52 0.61
N LYS A 206 10.92 23.61 -0.27
CA LYS A 206 9.69 22.81 -0.16
C LYS A 206 9.90 21.44 -0.79
N ALA A 207 9.70 20.39 0.00
CA ALA A 207 9.71 19.04 -0.52
C ALA A 207 8.37 18.69 -1.16
N LYS A 208 8.42 18.29 -2.42
CA LYS A 208 7.26 17.78 -3.16
C LYS A 208 7.73 16.66 -4.07
N MET A 209 6.99 15.54 -4.06
CA MET A 209 7.23 14.48 -5.04
C MET A 209 6.99 15.02 -6.45
N PRO A 210 7.92 14.77 -7.38
CA PRO A 210 7.80 15.29 -8.74
C PRO A 210 6.58 14.68 -9.46
N GLU A 211 6.03 15.45 -10.39
CA GLU A 211 5.08 14.94 -11.37
C GLU A 211 5.84 14.16 -12.46
N PHE A 212 5.23 13.07 -12.92
CA PHE A 212 5.77 12.34 -14.06
C PHE A 212 5.67 13.19 -15.34
N PRO A 213 6.71 13.25 -16.19
CA PRO A 213 6.70 14.11 -17.37
C PRO A 213 5.55 13.75 -18.32
N ARG A 214 4.86 14.77 -18.80
CA ARG A 214 3.97 14.65 -19.96
C ARG A 214 4.78 14.95 -21.21
N LYS A 215 4.91 14.01 -22.09
CA LYS A 215 5.41 14.23 -23.44
C LYS A 215 4.31 13.95 -24.43
#